data_0338edbdd45486bdc32650a04003caf2
#
_entry.id   0338edbdd45486bdc32650a04003caf2
#
_cell.length_a   1.000
_cell.length_b   1.000
_cell.length_c   1.000
_cell.angle_alpha   90.00
_cell.angle_beta   90.00
_cell.angle_gamma   90.00
#
_symmetry.space_group_name_H-M   'P 1'
#
loop_
_entity.id
_entity.type
_entity.pdbx_description
1 polymer ?
#
loop_
_entity_poly.entity_id
_entity_poly.type
_entity_poly.pdbx_seq_one_letter_code
_entity_poly.pdbx_strand_id
1 'polypeptide(L)'
;MRILIIFTFLLSSSFATEISDIKNIVINDEPKKYDSLTFLDAENKQLDLENYKGNLVLLNFWATWCAPCKEEMPSLDLLLTYDSLNNLRIFPINVGQDNLKKTSDFFDELKIKNLKPYFDSPVTLAKKLGLRGIPTSILFSKDGLEVARVIGSVNFEDERFIKWLSGYN
;
A
#
# COMPACT_ATOMS: atom_id res chain seq x y z
N MET A 1 21.23 50.26 14.11
CA MET A 1 21.73 48.90 14.32
C MET A 1 20.63 47.93 13.86
N ARG A 2 20.72 47.43 12.61
CA ARG A 2 19.70 46.57 11.97
C ARG A 2 20.12 45.13 12.23
N ILE A 3 19.32 44.41 13.01
CA ILE A 3 19.49 42.95 13.22
C ILE A 3 18.88 42.24 12.03
N LEU A 4 19.73 41.59 11.26
CA LEU A 4 19.35 40.74 10.15
C LEU A 4 18.96 39.34 10.71
N ILE A 5 17.67 39.05 10.75
CA ILE A 5 17.20 37.69 11.10
C ILE A 5 17.34 36.84 9.85
N ILE A 6 18.40 36.03 9.83
CA ILE A 6 18.54 34.98 8.80
C ILE A 6 17.66 33.81 9.25
N PHE A 7 16.53 33.65 8.56
CA PHE A 7 15.66 32.49 8.72
C PHE A 7 16.27 31.33 7.91
N THR A 8 16.97 30.45 8.61
CA THR A 8 17.53 29.23 8.01
C THR A 8 16.38 28.24 7.70
N PHE A 9 15.97 28.24 6.45
CA PHE A 9 15.07 27.25 5.88
C PHE A 9 15.92 26.08 5.36
N LEU A 10 16.31 25.16 6.25
CA LEU A 10 17.01 23.93 5.89
C LEU A 10 16.48 22.83 6.79
N LEU A 11 15.59 21.98 6.27
CA LEU A 11 15.38 20.59 6.72
C LEU A 11 14.09 19.99 6.11
N SER A 12 14.02 19.87 4.78
CA SER A 12 12.97 19.02 4.17
C SER A 12 13.43 18.18 2.96
N SER A 13 14.73 18.21 2.63
CA SER A 13 15.23 17.49 1.44
C SER A 13 15.82 16.10 1.71
N SER A 14 15.99 15.68 2.97
CA SER A 14 16.65 14.40 3.28
C SER A 14 15.76 13.16 3.12
N PHE A 15 14.44 13.27 3.28
CA PHE A 15 13.54 12.11 3.22
C PHE A 15 13.25 11.62 1.80
N ALA A 16 13.17 12.51 0.84
CA ALA A 16 12.87 12.14 -0.54
C ALA A 16 14.04 11.41 -1.23
N THR A 17 15.28 11.66 -0.79
CA THR A 17 16.48 11.12 -1.44
C THR A 17 16.74 9.66 -1.09
N GLU A 18 16.36 9.19 0.09
CA GLU A 18 16.60 7.80 0.53
C GLU A 18 15.65 6.79 -0.14
N ILE A 19 14.42 7.20 -0.48
CA ILE A 19 13.44 6.29 -1.10
C ILE A 19 13.64 6.12 -2.60
N SER A 20 14.30 7.06 -3.28
CA SER A 20 14.63 6.97 -4.70
C SER A 20 15.53 5.78 -5.05
N ASP A 21 16.24 5.25 -4.05
CA ASP A 21 17.10 4.07 -4.20
C ASP A 21 16.30 2.75 -4.13
N ILE A 22 15.06 2.76 -3.66
CA ILE A 22 14.18 1.60 -3.77
C ILE A 22 13.57 1.64 -5.18
N LYS A 23 14.09 0.78 -6.04
CA LYS A 23 13.52 0.56 -7.36
C LYS A 23 12.03 0.22 -7.21
N ASN A 24 11.22 0.60 -8.18
CA ASN A 24 9.79 0.29 -8.25
C ASN A 24 8.85 1.21 -7.45
N ILE A 25 9.34 2.21 -6.71
CA ILE A 25 8.47 3.20 -6.06
C ILE A 25 8.34 4.43 -6.94
N VAL A 26 7.10 4.81 -7.22
CA VAL A 26 6.73 6.03 -7.94
C VAL A 26 5.94 6.91 -6.97
N ILE A 27 6.52 8.04 -6.57
CA ILE A 27 5.84 9.06 -5.78
C ILE A 27 5.11 9.99 -6.74
N ASN A 28 3.85 10.30 -6.46
CA ASN A 28 3.08 11.23 -7.27
C ASN A 28 3.51 12.67 -6.96
N ASP A 29 3.84 13.46 -7.98
CA ASP A 29 4.13 14.89 -7.82
C ASP A 29 2.92 15.63 -7.23
N GLU A 30 1.71 15.24 -7.65
CA GLU A 30 0.45 15.71 -7.09
C GLU A 30 -0.38 14.50 -6.63
N PRO A 31 -0.90 14.53 -5.37
CA PRO A 31 -1.78 13.48 -4.88
C PRO A 31 -3.06 13.36 -5.72
N LYS A 32 -3.47 12.12 -6.02
CA LYS A 32 -4.64 11.85 -6.87
C LYS A 32 -5.86 11.54 -6.02
N LYS A 33 -6.96 12.18 -6.38
CA LYS A 33 -8.28 11.90 -5.80
C LYS A 33 -9.08 10.97 -6.72
N TYR A 34 -9.80 10.05 -6.10
CA TYR A 34 -10.77 9.19 -6.77
C TYR A 34 -12.14 9.37 -6.11
N ASP A 35 -13.20 9.23 -6.90
CA ASP A 35 -14.54 9.23 -6.33
C ASP A 35 -14.87 7.92 -5.63
N SER A 36 -15.33 7.08 -5.42
CA SER A 36 -15.47 5.84 -4.67
C SER A 36 -14.50 4.75 -5.12
N LEU A 37 -13.80 4.13 -4.19
CA LEU A 37 -12.93 2.97 -4.43
C LEU A 37 -13.43 1.82 -3.56
N THR A 38 -14.13 0.87 -4.18
CA THR A 38 -14.79 -0.23 -3.47
C THR A 38 -14.19 -1.58 -3.81
N PHE A 39 -14.19 -2.48 -2.83
CA PHE A 39 -13.75 -3.87 -2.94
C PHE A 39 -14.54 -4.74 -1.96
N LEU A 40 -14.39 -6.06 -2.00
CA LEU A 40 -15.14 -7.01 -1.20
C LEU A 40 -14.25 -7.62 -0.11
N ASP A 41 -14.80 -7.88 1.07
CA ASP A 41 -14.17 -8.73 2.08
C ASP A 41 -14.47 -10.23 1.84
N ALA A 42 -14.01 -11.07 2.76
CA ALA A 42 -14.18 -12.53 2.68
C ALA A 42 -15.66 -12.97 2.74
N GLU A 43 -16.53 -12.17 3.31
CA GLU A 43 -17.97 -12.40 3.43
C GLU A 43 -18.77 -11.76 2.27
N ASN A 44 -18.08 -11.29 1.22
CA ASN A 44 -18.63 -10.55 0.08
C ASN A 44 -19.33 -9.22 0.46
N LYS A 45 -18.99 -8.66 1.61
CA LYS A 45 -19.43 -7.33 1.99
C LYS A 45 -18.61 -6.29 1.27
N GLN A 46 -19.27 -5.31 0.66
CA GLN A 46 -18.62 -4.20 0.01
C GLN A 46 -18.04 -3.23 1.05
N LEU A 47 -16.75 -2.92 0.90
CA LEU A 47 -16.04 -1.89 1.63
C LEU A 47 -15.74 -0.72 0.69
N ASP A 48 -15.73 0.50 1.22
CA ASP A 48 -15.31 1.70 0.49
C ASP A 48 -14.09 2.31 1.20
N LEU A 49 -13.07 2.66 0.43
CA LEU A 49 -11.85 3.30 0.94
C LEU A 49 -12.14 4.59 1.72
N GLU A 50 -13.20 5.30 1.36
CA GLU A 50 -13.64 6.52 2.04
C GLU A 50 -13.86 6.32 3.55
N ASN A 51 -14.29 5.12 3.95
CA ASN A 51 -14.52 4.77 5.37
C ASN A 51 -13.23 4.61 6.18
N TYR A 52 -12.06 4.66 5.51
CA TYR A 52 -10.74 4.52 6.13
C TYR A 52 -9.96 5.83 6.19
N LYS A 53 -10.59 6.96 5.87
CA LYS A 53 -9.99 8.27 6.10
C LYS A 53 -9.53 8.43 7.55
N GLY A 54 -8.44 9.12 7.74
CA GLY A 54 -7.72 9.18 9.02
C GLY A 54 -6.66 8.09 9.18
N ASN A 55 -6.68 7.03 8.34
CA ASN A 55 -5.65 6.01 8.33
C ASN A 55 -4.76 6.15 7.08
N LEU A 56 -3.51 5.73 7.21
CA LEU A 56 -2.66 5.44 6.07
C LEU A 56 -3.13 4.10 5.47
N VAL A 57 -3.39 4.04 4.16
CA VAL A 57 -3.92 2.83 3.53
C VAL A 57 -3.00 2.36 2.41
N LEU A 58 -2.67 1.07 2.43
CA LEU A 58 -1.94 0.38 1.37
C LEU A 58 -2.86 -0.66 0.71
N LEU A 59 -3.27 -0.41 -0.53
CA LEU A 59 -3.95 -1.40 -1.36
C LEU A 59 -2.90 -2.19 -2.13
N ASN A 60 -2.79 -3.49 -1.89
CA ASN A 60 -1.89 -4.39 -2.61
C ASN A 60 -2.70 -5.29 -3.54
N PHE A 61 -2.43 -5.24 -4.83
CA PHE A 61 -3.13 -6.02 -5.85
C PHE A 61 -2.32 -7.24 -6.26
N TRP A 62 -2.90 -8.42 -6.14
CA TRP A 62 -2.21 -9.69 -6.26
C TRP A 62 -3.10 -10.83 -6.80
N ALA A 63 -2.51 -12.01 -7.05
CA ALA A 63 -3.22 -13.23 -7.38
C ALA A 63 -2.43 -14.47 -6.93
N THR A 64 -3.09 -15.59 -6.72
CA THR A 64 -2.44 -16.84 -6.24
C THR A 64 -1.42 -17.42 -7.23
N TRP A 65 -1.61 -17.18 -8.52
CA TRP A 65 -0.71 -17.62 -9.61
C TRP A 65 0.47 -16.66 -9.87
N CYS A 66 0.53 -15.54 -9.18
CA CYS A 66 1.55 -14.51 -9.37
C CYS A 66 2.78 -14.82 -8.49
N ALA A 67 3.84 -15.36 -9.08
CA ALA A 67 5.05 -15.74 -8.35
C ALA A 67 5.70 -14.57 -7.57
N PRO A 68 5.93 -13.38 -8.14
CA PRO A 68 6.49 -12.26 -7.38
C PRO A 68 5.55 -11.75 -6.27
N CYS A 69 4.22 -11.93 -6.41
CA CYS A 69 3.28 -11.62 -5.32
C CYS A 69 3.48 -12.57 -4.14
N LYS A 70 3.75 -13.86 -4.41
CA LYS A 70 4.04 -14.86 -3.40
C LYS A 70 5.31 -14.50 -2.61
N GLU A 71 6.32 -13.97 -3.29
CA GLU A 71 7.60 -13.58 -2.67
C GLU A 71 7.46 -12.40 -1.70
N GLU A 72 6.63 -11.40 -2.03
CA GLU A 72 6.50 -10.19 -1.21
C GLU A 72 5.51 -10.33 -0.05
N MET A 73 4.50 -11.21 -0.16
CA MET A 73 3.38 -11.30 0.77
C MET A 73 3.79 -11.49 2.24
N PRO A 74 4.80 -12.34 2.59
CA PRO A 74 5.24 -12.46 3.98
C PRO A 74 5.79 -11.16 4.58
N SER A 75 6.56 -10.39 3.81
CA SER A 75 7.09 -9.10 4.28
C SER A 75 5.98 -8.04 4.39
N LEU A 76 4.98 -8.10 3.52
CA LEU A 76 3.80 -7.26 3.60
C LEU A 76 2.97 -7.54 4.87
N ASP A 77 2.84 -8.82 5.24
CA ASP A 77 2.15 -9.25 6.46
C ASP A 77 2.79 -8.68 7.73
N LEU A 78 4.13 -8.66 7.76
CA LEU A 78 4.91 -8.18 8.89
C LEU A 78 4.83 -6.67 9.08
N LEU A 79 4.49 -5.87 8.06
CA LEU A 79 4.30 -4.41 8.24
C LEU A 79 3.27 -4.08 9.32
N LEU A 80 2.26 -4.92 9.51
CA LEU A 80 1.22 -4.72 10.52
C LEU A 80 1.71 -4.95 11.96
N THR A 81 2.94 -5.43 12.14
CA THR A 81 3.55 -5.67 13.46
C THR A 81 4.44 -4.52 13.95
N TYR A 82 4.70 -3.52 13.10
CA TYR A 82 5.56 -2.40 13.46
C TYR A 82 4.77 -1.30 14.19
N ASP A 83 5.15 -0.97 15.42
CA ASP A 83 4.53 0.07 16.24
C ASP A 83 4.55 1.44 15.55
N SER A 84 5.60 1.72 14.77
CA SER A 84 5.73 2.95 13.98
C SER A 84 4.69 3.08 12.86
N LEU A 85 3.96 1.99 12.56
CA LEU A 85 2.93 1.92 11.51
C LEU A 85 1.54 1.58 12.07
N ASN A 86 1.26 1.90 13.32
CA ASN A 86 0.02 1.54 14.03
C ASN A 86 -1.26 2.06 13.35
N ASN A 87 -1.16 3.12 12.56
CA ASN A 87 -2.26 3.70 11.80
C ASN A 87 -2.35 3.18 10.36
N LEU A 88 -1.47 2.25 9.96
CA LEU A 88 -1.51 1.63 8.63
C LEU A 88 -2.64 0.59 8.55
N ARG A 89 -3.36 0.62 7.42
CA ARG A 89 -4.32 -0.42 7.02
C ARG A 89 -3.86 -1.01 5.70
N ILE A 90 -3.75 -2.31 5.63
CA ILE A 90 -3.33 -3.04 4.42
C ILE A 90 -4.50 -3.88 3.92
N PHE A 91 -4.80 -3.73 2.64
CA PHE A 91 -5.83 -4.51 1.96
C PHE A 91 -5.19 -5.27 0.79
N PRO A 92 -4.82 -6.55 0.98
CA PRO A 92 -4.36 -7.41 -0.12
C PRO A 92 -5.57 -7.83 -0.95
N ILE A 93 -5.75 -7.19 -2.11
CA ILE A 93 -6.92 -7.35 -2.98
C ILE A 93 -6.60 -8.33 -4.09
N ASN A 94 -7.25 -9.50 -4.07
CA ASN A 94 -7.12 -10.51 -5.10
C ASN A 94 -7.85 -10.06 -6.38
N VAL A 95 -7.11 -10.00 -7.49
CA VAL A 95 -7.62 -9.69 -8.83
C VAL A 95 -7.57 -10.91 -9.77
N GLY A 96 -7.13 -12.05 -9.26
CA GLY A 96 -6.96 -13.30 -10.02
C GLY A 96 -8.23 -14.10 -10.21
N GLN A 97 -9.39 -13.60 -9.75
CA GLN A 97 -10.67 -14.31 -9.73
C GLN A 97 -10.60 -15.64 -8.92
N ASP A 98 -9.70 -15.67 -7.93
CA ASP A 98 -9.59 -16.78 -7.01
C ASP A 98 -10.77 -16.75 -6.00
N ASN A 99 -11.26 -17.92 -5.60
CA ASN A 99 -12.25 -18.00 -4.54
C ASN A 99 -11.60 -17.90 -3.15
N LEU A 100 -12.41 -17.71 -2.12
CA LEU A 100 -11.94 -17.56 -0.74
C LEU A 100 -11.10 -18.78 -0.30
N LYS A 101 -11.52 -20.02 -0.63
CA LYS A 101 -10.77 -21.23 -0.26
C LYS A 101 -9.35 -21.19 -0.81
N LYS A 102 -9.19 -20.93 -2.12
CA LYS A 102 -7.89 -20.89 -2.77
C LYS A 102 -7.00 -19.78 -2.20
N THR A 103 -7.60 -18.62 -1.86
CA THR A 103 -6.89 -17.51 -1.23
C THR A 103 -6.45 -17.86 0.20
N SER A 104 -7.32 -18.53 0.98
CA SER A 104 -6.98 -18.98 2.33
C SER A 104 -5.88 -20.03 2.31
N ASP A 105 -5.97 -21.04 1.45
CA ASP A 105 -4.94 -22.06 1.27
C ASP A 105 -3.57 -21.43 0.93
N PHE A 106 -3.57 -20.37 0.10
CA PHE A 106 -2.37 -19.60 -0.23
C PHE A 106 -1.80 -18.86 0.99
N PHE A 107 -2.65 -18.22 1.79
CA PHE A 107 -2.22 -17.54 3.02
C PHE A 107 -1.66 -18.52 4.04
N ASP A 108 -2.29 -19.68 4.18
CA ASP A 108 -1.83 -20.75 5.08
C ASP A 108 -0.46 -21.29 4.64
N GLU A 109 -0.26 -21.53 3.32
CA GLU A 109 1.03 -21.97 2.76
C GLU A 109 2.15 -20.97 3.09
N LEU A 110 1.88 -19.66 3.00
CA LEU A 110 2.83 -18.60 3.28
C LEU A 110 2.91 -18.21 4.76
N LYS A 111 2.10 -18.84 5.63
CA LYS A 111 2.03 -18.55 7.08
C LYS A 111 1.65 -17.09 7.36
N ILE A 112 0.81 -16.49 6.53
CA ILE A 112 0.26 -15.15 6.72
C ILE A 112 -0.63 -15.14 7.97
N LYS A 113 -0.47 -14.17 8.86
CA LYS A 113 -1.14 -14.11 10.16
C LYS A 113 -1.94 -12.84 10.40
N ASN A 114 -1.50 -11.73 9.84
CA ASN A 114 -2.03 -10.40 10.14
C ASN A 114 -2.94 -9.88 9.02
N LEU A 115 -2.65 -10.27 7.77
CA LEU A 115 -3.44 -9.89 6.60
C LEU A 115 -4.73 -10.71 6.50
N LYS A 116 -5.77 -10.08 5.96
CA LYS A 116 -7.05 -10.73 5.61
C LYS A 116 -7.25 -10.66 4.10
N PRO A 117 -7.93 -11.64 3.48
CA PRO A 117 -8.18 -11.62 2.05
C PRO A 117 -9.28 -10.62 1.68
N TYR A 118 -9.05 -9.90 0.59
CA TYR A 118 -10.04 -9.02 -0.06
C TYR A 118 -10.08 -9.32 -1.56
N PHE A 119 -11.15 -8.88 -2.23
CA PHE A 119 -11.42 -9.26 -3.60
C PHE A 119 -11.90 -8.07 -4.43
N ASP A 120 -11.44 -8.01 -5.68
CA ASP A 120 -11.97 -7.13 -6.72
C ASP A 120 -12.68 -8.01 -7.76
N SER A 121 -13.92 -8.39 -7.46
CA SER A 121 -14.72 -9.26 -8.32
C SER A 121 -16.13 -8.65 -8.54
N PRO A 122 -16.48 -8.32 -9.79
CA PRO A 122 -15.64 -8.33 -11.00
C PRO A 122 -14.52 -7.31 -10.92
N VAL A 123 -13.46 -7.51 -11.71
CA VAL A 123 -12.25 -6.63 -11.68
C VAL A 123 -12.59 -5.22 -12.16
N THR A 124 -13.00 -4.38 -11.22
CA THR A 124 -13.45 -3.00 -11.46
C THR A 124 -12.52 -1.98 -10.82
N LEU A 125 -12.08 -2.24 -9.58
CA LEU A 125 -11.18 -1.36 -8.84
C LEU A 125 -9.81 -1.27 -9.51
N ALA A 126 -9.21 -2.42 -9.87
CA ALA A 126 -7.94 -2.47 -10.59
C ALA A 126 -8.00 -1.70 -11.92
N LYS A 127 -9.11 -1.82 -12.67
CA LYS A 127 -9.34 -1.05 -13.90
C LYS A 127 -9.47 0.45 -13.61
N LYS A 128 -10.24 0.84 -12.60
CA LYS A 128 -10.45 2.24 -12.21
C LYS A 128 -9.13 2.90 -11.80
N LEU A 129 -8.25 2.17 -11.13
CA LEU A 129 -6.92 2.63 -10.73
C LEU A 129 -5.88 2.54 -11.85
N GLY A 130 -6.25 2.00 -13.02
CA GLY A 130 -5.38 1.89 -14.20
C GLY A 130 -4.19 0.97 -13.98
N LEU A 131 -4.36 -0.14 -13.26
CA LEU A 131 -3.31 -1.12 -13.04
C LEU A 131 -2.87 -1.75 -14.37
N ARG A 132 -1.55 -1.89 -14.54
CA ARG A 132 -0.94 -2.51 -15.74
C ARG A 132 -0.39 -3.91 -15.47
N GLY A 133 -0.31 -4.30 -14.21
CA GLY A 133 0.23 -5.59 -13.78
C GLY A 133 0.16 -5.78 -12.28
N ILE A 134 0.52 -6.97 -11.83
CA ILE A 134 0.64 -7.35 -10.42
C ILE A 134 2.02 -7.96 -10.14
N PRO A 135 2.55 -7.83 -8.91
CA PRO A 135 1.97 -7.04 -7.84
C PRO A 135 2.05 -5.53 -8.09
N THR A 136 1.08 -4.81 -7.61
CA THR A 136 1.12 -3.36 -7.54
C THR A 136 0.52 -2.95 -6.20
N SER A 137 1.24 -2.11 -5.45
CA SER A 137 0.72 -1.52 -4.22
C SER A 137 0.50 -0.03 -4.40
N ILE A 138 -0.61 0.48 -3.89
CA ILE A 138 -0.96 1.91 -3.97
C ILE A 138 -1.13 2.44 -2.56
N LEU A 139 -0.38 3.51 -2.24
CA LEU A 139 -0.43 4.18 -0.96
C LEU A 139 -1.39 5.37 -1.01
N PHE A 140 -2.33 5.38 -0.06
CA PHE A 140 -3.27 6.47 0.16
C PHE A 140 -2.98 7.15 1.50
N SER A 141 -2.90 8.48 1.47
CA SER A 141 -2.74 9.31 2.67
C SER A 141 -3.97 9.24 3.57
N LYS A 142 -3.86 9.81 4.78
CA LYS A 142 -4.97 9.96 5.74
C LYS A 142 -6.17 10.73 5.17
N ASP A 143 -5.94 11.56 4.15
CA ASP A 143 -7.01 12.29 3.45
C ASP A 143 -7.69 11.46 2.34
N GLY A 144 -7.24 10.22 2.12
CA GLY A 144 -7.76 9.33 1.08
C GLY A 144 -7.25 9.68 -0.33
N LEU A 145 -6.11 10.34 -0.43
CA LEU A 145 -5.46 10.69 -1.70
C LEU A 145 -4.34 9.69 -2.02
N GLU A 146 -4.28 9.21 -3.26
CA GLU A 146 -3.16 8.41 -3.73
C GLU A 146 -1.89 9.26 -3.77
N VAL A 147 -0.86 8.85 -3.03
CA VAL A 147 0.42 9.57 -2.93
C VAL A 147 1.59 8.84 -3.57
N ALA A 148 1.52 7.51 -3.68
CA ALA A 148 2.59 6.72 -4.28
C ALA A 148 2.12 5.37 -4.79
N ARG A 149 2.91 4.75 -5.68
CA ARG A 149 2.75 3.37 -6.14
C ARG A 149 4.05 2.59 -6.02
N VAL A 150 3.93 1.34 -5.65
CA VAL A 150 4.98 0.33 -5.77
C VAL A 150 4.59 -0.57 -6.93
N ILE A 151 5.40 -0.61 -8.01
CA ILE A 151 5.10 -1.35 -9.24
C ILE A 151 6.04 -2.54 -9.34
N GLY A 152 5.54 -3.74 -9.13
CA GLY A 152 6.32 -4.96 -8.98
C GLY A 152 6.65 -5.27 -7.53
N SER A 153 7.28 -6.43 -7.30
CA SER A 153 7.60 -6.94 -5.98
C SER A 153 8.71 -6.13 -5.29
N VAL A 154 8.54 -5.92 -3.99
CA VAL A 154 9.55 -5.34 -3.09
C VAL A 154 9.61 -6.12 -1.79
N ASN A 155 10.70 -5.96 -1.05
CA ASN A 155 10.75 -6.40 0.34
C ASN A 155 10.20 -5.25 1.22
N PHE A 156 9.00 -5.44 1.75
CA PHE A 156 8.36 -4.45 2.61
C PHE A 156 9.04 -4.30 3.99
N GLU A 157 9.92 -5.23 4.40
CA GLU A 157 10.74 -5.12 5.59
C GLU A 157 12.04 -4.33 5.38
N ASP A 158 12.29 -3.77 4.18
CA ASP A 158 13.42 -2.85 3.98
C ASP A 158 13.27 -1.64 4.91
N GLU A 159 14.26 -1.41 5.77
CA GLU A 159 14.24 -0.34 6.77
C GLU A 159 13.98 1.04 6.16
N ARG A 160 14.46 1.28 4.92
CA ARG A 160 14.23 2.53 4.19
C ARG A 160 12.76 2.66 3.81
N PHE A 161 12.11 1.55 3.42
CA PHE A 161 10.69 1.51 3.11
C PHE A 161 9.85 1.79 4.35
N ILE A 162 10.15 1.12 5.47
CA ILE A 162 9.46 1.31 6.75
C ILE A 162 9.60 2.76 7.23
N LYS A 163 10.83 3.31 7.20
CA LYS A 163 11.10 4.70 7.57
C LYS A 163 10.33 5.70 6.70
N TRP A 164 10.32 5.47 5.38
CA TRP A 164 9.56 6.31 4.44
C TRP A 164 8.06 6.25 4.73
N LEU A 165 7.51 5.04 4.90
CA LEU A 165 6.09 4.83 5.18
C LEU A 165 5.68 5.47 6.51
N SER A 166 6.55 5.40 7.53
CA SER A 166 6.33 6.04 8.84
C SER A 166 6.22 7.56 8.76
N GLY A 167 6.80 8.18 7.74
CA GLY A 167 6.67 9.61 7.48
C GLY A 167 5.26 10.06 7.08
N TYR A 168 4.40 9.12 6.65
CA TYR A 168 2.98 9.35 6.34
C TYR A 168 2.05 8.93 7.48
N ASN A 169 2.54 8.20 8.49
CA ASN A 169 1.73 7.59 9.57
C ASN A 169 1.27 8.58 10.66
#